data_a7968424434a7b86fe7eecbb6636c6f6
#
_entry.id   a7968424434a7b86fe7eecbb6636c6f6
#
_cell.length_a   1.000
_cell.length_b   1.000
_cell.length_c   1.000
_cell.angle_alpha   90.00
_cell.angle_beta   90.00
_cell.angle_gamma   90.00
#
_symmetry.space_group_name_H-M   'P 1'
#
loop_
_entity.id
_entity.type
_entity.pdbx_description
1 polymer ?
#
loop_
_entity_poly.entity_id
_entity_poly.type
_entity_poly.pdbx_seq_one_letter_code
_entity_poly.pdbx_strand_id
1 'polypeptide(L)'
;MNHRIVLSTTGTVLYIEAAMMLIPLLIAMGFKEHKQALAFLAAILIATGVGFLLRRVAPPQRQDIFSKEGFVIVAMAWLALSLVGALPFTISGAIPHYIDALFETVSGFTTTGATLLQDVEALSYSMQFWRCFTHWIGGMGILVFVTIISAKAPDRTMHILRAEMPGPTMDKIVPKARDGVKILYLIYIVLTLLEFAAFLLADMPIYDAIIHAMSTAGTGGFGMLNSSMAGYAPVCQWIVAFFMVLFAINFNLFFLIIMGQWRTALRSHELICFLSIIVVASGIIAFNIAPMYGAGDAVRHSFFQVAAIISTTGFATADYTTWPGLSQGIIFVLLFLGGCSGSTAGGLKISRVMLLAQSIRREMQHVLHPRSTRVVRFENKKVDEAVINSCNTYFTLYIVCIAVIFLLICWEPFGLTTNLSAAITCFNNVGPGFGIISPSGNYSAFSPFSKLVLSGAMLLGRLEIYPLLIAITPTAWAKRR
;
A
#
# COMPACT_ATOMS: atom_id res chain seq x y z
N MET A 1 -19.09 20.23 9.75
CA MET A 1 -18.37 19.76 8.56
C MET A 1 -18.99 20.32 7.29
N ASN A 2 -18.19 20.64 6.29
CA ASN A 2 -18.68 21.10 4.99
C ASN A 2 -18.86 19.91 4.02
N HIS A 3 -20.07 19.33 3.99
CA HIS A 3 -20.41 18.20 3.11
C HIS A 3 -20.20 18.52 1.62
N ARG A 4 -20.36 19.80 1.21
CA ARG A 4 -20.22 20.20 -0.19
C ARG A 4 -18.78 20.01 -0.69
N ILE A 5 -17.78 20.32 0.14
CA ILE A 5 -16.37 20.13 -0.22
C ILE A 5 -16.05 18.65 -0.37
N VAL A 6 -16.55 17.80 0.54
CA VAL A 6 -16.35 16.35 0.48
C VAL A 6 -16.91 15.78 -0.83
N LEU A 7 -18.19 16.06 -1.11
CA LEU A 7 -18.86 15.56 -2.33
C LEU A 7 -18.20 16.08 -3.62
N SER A 8 -17.87 17.37 -3.66
CA SER A 8 -17.23 17.98 -4.83
C SER A 8 -15.84 17.38 -5.11
N THR A 9 -15.05 17.12 -4.06
CA THR A 9 -13.72 16.52 -4.19
C THR A 9 -13.82 15.07 -4.61
N THR A 10 -14.73 14.29 -4.00
CA THR A 10 -15.00 12.90 -4.43
C THR A 10 -15.43 12.84 -5.89
N GLY A 11 -16.32 13.76 -6.35
CA GLY A 11 -16.70 13.85 -7.75
C GLY A 11 -15.51 14.17 -8.69
N THR A 12 -14.54 14.97 -8.22
CA THR A 12 -13.31 15.24 -9.00
C THR A 12 -12.42 14.01 -9.09
N VAL A 13 -12.33 13.22 -8.02
CA VAL A 13 -11.58 11.96 -7.98
C VAL A 13 -12.16 10.95 -8.98
N LEU A 14 -13.49 10.83 -9.05
CA LEU A 14 -14.15 9.96 -10.04
C LEU A 14 -13.90 10.38 -11.50
N TYR A 15 -13.80 11.67 -11.80
CA TYR A 15 -13.39 12.12 -13.15
C TYR A 15 -11.95 11.71 -13.48
N ILE A 16 -11.06 11.75 -12.49
CA ILE A 16 -9.67 11.32 -12.68
C ILE A 16 -9.61 9.81 -12.91
N GLU A 17 -10.37 9.04 -12.14
CA GLU A 17 -10.49 7.59 -12.34
C GLU A 17 -11.04 7.25 -13.72
N ALA A 18 -12.09 7.93 -14.17
CA ALA A 18 -12.63 7.78 -15.51
C ALA A 18 -11.56 8.06 -16.59
N ALA A 19 -10.75 9.09 -16.40
CA ALA A 19 -9.64 9.39 -17.34
C ALA A 19 -8.55 8.30 -17.30
N MET A 20 -8.24 7.73 -16.14
CA MET A 20 -7.30 6.62 -16.01
C MET A 20 -7.81 5.34 -16.66
N MET A 21 -9.11 5.05 -16.60
CA MET A 21 -9.73 3.91 -17.28
C MET A 21 -9.68 4.00 -18.81
N LEU A 22 -9.35 5.15 -19.40
CA LEU A 22 -9.14 5.28 -20.86
C LEU A 22 -7.93 4.44 -21.31
N ILE A 23 -6.91 4.26 -20.48
CA ILE A 23 -5.71 3.49 -20.84
C ILE A 23 -6.06 2.01 -21.04
N PRO A 24 -6.65 1.28 -20.07
CA PRO A 24 -7.06 -0.10 -20.28
C PRO A 24 -8.16 -0.24 -21.36
N LEU A 25 -9.01 0.77 -21.59
CA LEU A 25 -9.93 0.79 -22.72
C LEU A 25 -9.18 0.75 -24.07
N LEU A 26 -8.13 1.57 -24.23
CA LEU A 26 -7.31 1.56 -25.44
C LEU A 26 -6.57 0.22 -25.61
N ILE A 27 -6.09 -0.38 -24.53
CA ILE A 27 -5.49 -1.72 -24.53
C ILE A 27 -6.53 -2.76 -24.99
N ALA A 28 -7.74 -2.74 -24.44
CA ALA A 28 -8.82 -3.63 -24.85
C ALA A 28 -9.16 -3.51 -26.35
N MET A 29 -9.15 -2.29 -26.88
CA MET A 29 -9.37 -2.05 -28.32
C MET A 29 -8.19 -2.60 -29.15
N GLY A 30 -6.95 -2.39 -28.71
CA GLY A 30 -5.74 -2.88 -29.40
C GLY A 30 -5.68 -4.41 -29.48
N PHE A 31 -6.03 -5.11 -28.40
CA PHE A 31 -6.08 -6.57 -28.34
C PHE A 31 -7.42 -7.17 -28.83
N LYS A 32 -8.36 -6.33 -29.34
CA LYS A 32 -9.69 -6.74 -29.84
C LYS A 32 -10.57 -7.43 -28.77
N GLU A 33 -10.43 -7.02 -27.53
CA GLU A 33 -11.20 -7.48 -26.36
C GLU A 33 -12.52 -6.68 -26.26
N HIS A 34 -13.44 -6.90 -27.19
CA HIS A 34 -14.67 -6.08 -27.34
C HIS A 34 -15.54 -6.04 -26.09
N LYS A 35 -15.67 -7.16 -25.40
CA LYS A 35 -16.48 -7.26 -24.17
C LYS A 35 -15.90 -6.41 -23.04
N GLN A 36 -14.58 -6.43 -22.88
CA GLN A 36 -13.85 -5.65 -21.89
C GLN A 36 -13.85 -4.16 -22.26
N ALA A 37 -13.70 -3.83 -23.54
CA ALA A 37 -13.79 -2.45 -24.02
C ALA A 37 -15.16 -1.83 -23.69
N LEU A 38 -16.27 -2.57 -23.92
CA LEU A 38 -17.60 -2.12 -23.52
C LEU A 38 -17.76 -1.97 -22.00
N ALA A 39 -17.15 -2.86 -21.22
CA ALA A 39 -17.16 -2.78 -19.76
C ALA A 39 -16.42 -1.54 -19.24
N PHE A 40 -15.24 -1.23 -19.78
CA PHE A 40 -14.52 0.01 -19.45
C PHE A 40 -15.29 1.25 -19.87
N LEU A 41 -15.88 1.26 -21.08
CA LEU A 41 -16.71 2.38 -21.54
C LEU A 41 -17.90 2.63 -20.60
N ALA A 42 -18.61 1.58 -20.22
CA ALA A 42 -19.73 1.67 -19.28
C ALA A 42 -19.27 2.20 -17.90
N ALA A 43 -18.15 1.70 -17.37
CA ALA A 43 -17.59 2.16 -16.11
C ALA A 43 -17.17 3.65 -16.17
N ILE A 44 -16.56 4.09 -17.27
CA ILE A 44 -16.20 5.51 -17.52
C ILE A 44 -17.46 6.38 -17.52
N LEU A 45 -18.52 5.95 -18.19
CA LEU A 45 -19.79 6.69 -18.25
C LEU A 45 -20.44 6.78 -16.85
N ILE A 46 -20.41 5.70 -16.07
CA ILE A 46 -20.92 5.68 -14.69
C ILE A 46 -20.08 6.61 -13.81
N ALA A 47 -18.74 6.50 -13.86
CA ALA A 47 -17.82 7.34 -13.08
C ALA A 47 -18.03 8.83 -13.38
N THR A 48 -18.12 9.19 -14.67
CA THR A 48 -18.36 10.58 -15.09
C THR A 48 -19.74 11.07 -14.73
N GLY A 49 -20.78 10.23 -14.86
CA GLY A 49 -22.15 10.55 -14.49
C GLY A 49 -22.30 10.80 -12.99
N VAL A 50 -21.78 9.91 -12.15
CA VAL A 50 -21.76 10.06 -10.69
C VAL A 50 -20.93 11.29 -10.29
N GLY A 51 -19.75 11.47 -10.87
CA GLY A 51 -18.90 12.64 -10.64
C GLY A 51 -19.61 13.96 -10.98
N PHE A 52 -20.33 13.99 -12.12
CA PHE A 52 -21.14 15.14 -12.52
C PHE A 52 -22.26 15.43 -11.52
N LEU A 53 -23.02 14.43 -11.09
CA LEU A 53 -24.09 14.56 -10.11
C LEU A 53 -23.57 15.11 -8.77
N LEU A 54 -22.48 14.53 -8.25
CA LEU A 54 -21.85 14.97 -7.00
C LEU A 54 -21.42 16.45 -7.08
N ARG A 55 -20.84 16.88 -8.18
CA ARG A 55 -20.39 18.26 -8.36
C ARG A 55 -21.54 19.24 -8.65
N ARG A 56 -22.63 18.77 -9.25
CA ARG A 56 -23.83 19.59 -9.46
C ARG A 56 -24.58 19.85 -8.16
N VAL A 57 -24.72 18.83 -7.31
CA VAL A 57 -25.32 18.94 -5.97
C VAL A 57 -24.46 19.77 -5.03
N ALA A 58 -23.15 19.66 -5.17
CA ALA A 58 -22.15 20.33 -4.33
C ALA A 58 -21.11 21.05 -5.19
N PRO A 59 -21.42 22.23 -5.75
CA PRO A 59 -20.48 22.96 -6.60
C PRO A 59 -19.20 23.32 -5.80
N PRO A 60 -18.03 23.31 -6.45
CA PRO A 60 -16.75 23.57 -5.80
C PRO A 60 -16.73 24.98 -5.17
N GLN A 61 -16.48 25.03 -3.87
CA GLN A 61 -16.37 26.27 -3.11
C GLN A 61 -14.92 26.54 -2.73
N ARG A 62 -14.51 27.83 -2.78
CA ARG A 62 -13.21 28.29 -2.27
C ARG A 62 -13.32 28.47 -0.74
N GLN A 63 -13.24 27.39 0.00
CA GLN A 63 -13.23 27.42 1.47
C GLN A 63 -12.03 26.63 1.99
N ASP A 64 -11.58 26.96 3.20
CA ASP A 64 -10.48 26.27 3.83
C ASP A 64 -10.89 24.85 4.24
N ILE A 65 -10.03 23.88 3.93
CA ILE A 65 -10.20 22.48 4.33
C ILE A 65 -9.50 22.33 5.67
N PHE A 66 -10.24 22.00 6.71
CA PHE A 66 -9.67 21.66 8.01
C PHE A 66 -9.28 20.18 8.06
N SER A 67 -8.47 19.78 9.03
CA SER A 67 -7.98 18.40 9.18
C SER A 67 -9.11 17.37 9.19
N LYS A 68 -10.24 17.69 9.81
CA LYS A 68 -11.43 16.84 9.89
C LYS A 68 -12.03 16.54 8.51
N GLU A 69 -12.21 17.61 7.69
CA GLU A 69 -12.68 17.45 6.31
C GLU A 69 -11.66 16.68 5.45
N GLY A 70 -10.36 16.91 5.67
CA GLY A 70 -9.30 16.18 4.98
C GLY A 70 -9.39 14.67 5.18
N PHE A 71 -9.53 14.20 6.41
CA PHE A 71 -9.69 12.78 6.73
C PHE A 71 -10.92 12.15 6.07
N VAL A 72 -12.07 12.84 6.14
CA VAL A 72 -13.31 12.33 5.52
C VAL A 72 -13.21 12.32 3.99
N ILE A 73 -12.60 13.33 3.37
CA ILE A 73 -12.36 13.39 1.91
C ILE A 73 -11.52 12.19 1.48
N VAL A 74 -10.43 11.89 2.20
CA VAL A 74 -9.57 10.74 1.92
C VAL A 74 -10.37 9.45 1.95
N ALA A 75 -11.07 9.18 3.04
CA ALA A 75 -11.86 7.97 3.20
C ALA A 75 -12.93 7.81 2.10
N MET A 76 -13.68 8.89 1.83
CA MET A 76 -14.74 8.86 0.80
C MET A 76 -14.18 8.70 -0.62
N ALA A 77 -13.03 9.30 -0.91
CA ALA A 77 -12.37 9.14 -2.20
C ALA A 77 -11.92 7.68 -2.44
N TRP A 78 -11.27 7.06 -1.46
CA TRP A 78 -10.83 5.67 -1.56
C TRP A 78 -12.01 4.70 -1.68
N LEU A 79 -13.09 4.91 -0.93
CA LEU A 79 -14.31 4.12 -1.07
C LEU A 79 -14.93 4.28 -2.47
N ALA A 80 -15.06 5.52 -2.97
CA ALA A 80 -15.65 5.78 -4.28
C ALA A 80 -14.84 5.16 -5.41
N LEU A 81 -13.50 5.28 -5.37
CA LEU A 81 -12.60 4.63 -6.31
C LEU A 81 -12.75 3.11 -6.32
N SER A 82 -12.79 2.49 -5.12
CA SER A 82 -12.90 1.04 -5.02
C SER A 82 -14.25 0.54 -5.56
N LEU A 83 -15.33 1.27 -5.28
CA LEU A 83 -16.66 0.92 -5.76
C LEU A 83 -16.79 1.05 -7.28
N VAL A 84 -16.26 2.11 -7.86
CA VAL A 84 -16.36 2.34 -9.31
C VAL A 84 -15.33 1.51 -10.07
N GLY A 85 -14.11 1.39 -9.54
CA GLY A 85 -13.03 0.59 -10.13
C GLY A 85 -13.30 -0.91 -10.21
N ALA A 86 -14.27 -1.43 -9.44
CA ALA A 86 -14.74 -2.80 -9.50
C ALA A 86 -15.67 -3.08 -10.71
N LEU A 87 -16.32 -2.05 -11.24
CA LEU A 87 -17.33 -2.20 -12.30
C LEU A 87 -16.79 -2.87 -13.58
N PRO A 88 -15.59 -2.55 -14.10
CA PRO A 88 -15.05 -3.22 -15.28
C PRO A 88 -14.98 -4.74 -15.13
N PHE A 89 -14.56 -5.24 -13.96
CA PHE A 89 -14.45 -6.68 -13.68
C PHE A 89 -15.82 -7.37 -13.70
N THR A 90 -16.81 -6.73 -13.08
CA THR A 90 -18.18 -7.30 -12.99
C THR A 90 -18.90 -7.22 -14.33
N ILE A 91 -18.86 -6.07 -15.01
CA ILE A 91 -19.58 -5.87 -16.30
C ILE A 91 -18.98 -6.74 -17.40
N SER A 92 -17.65 -6.93 -17.43
CA SER A 92 -16.99 -7.83 -18.38
C SER A 92 -17.25 -9.31 -18.06
N GLY A 93 -17.66 -9.62 -16.80
CA GLY A 93 -17.80 -10.99 -16.31
C GLY A 93 -16.45 -11.67 -16.01
N ALA A 94 -15.35 -10.92 -15.96
CA ALA A 94 -14.04 -11.45 -15.53
C ALA A 94 -14.09 -11.87 -14.04
N ILE A 95 -14.82 -11.11 -13.22
CA ILE A 95 -15.18 -11.45 -11.84
C ILE A 95 -16.69 -11.19 -11.70
N PRO A 96 -17.53 -12.23 -11.85
CA PRO A 96 -18.99 -12.04 -11.97
C PRO A 96 -19.65 -11.45 -10.73
N HIS A 97 -19.17 -11.80 -9.53
CA HIS A 97 -19.74 -11.34 -8.27
C HIS A 97 -19.17 -10.00 -7.87
N TYR A 98 -20.01 -8.98 -7.67
CA TYR A 98 -19.56 -7.63 -7.35
C TYR A 98 -18.73 -7.53 -6.06
N ILE A 99 -19.06 -8.32 -5.02
CA ILE A 99 -18.29 -8.33 -3.77
C ILE A 99 -16.86 -8.83 -4.03
N ASP A 100 -16.71 -9.82 -4.89
CA ASP A 100 -15.42 -10.38 -5.28
C ASP A 100 -14.63 -9.36 -6.12
N ALA A 101 -15.27 -8.70 -7.09
CA ALA A 101 -14.68 -7.63 -7.87
C ALA A 101 -14.27 -6.44 -6.98
N LEU A 102 -15.07 -6.10 -5.98
CA LEU A 102 -14.76 -5.05 -5.00
C LEU A 102 -13.53 -5.43 -4.15
N PHE A 103 -13.45 -6.67 -3.66
CA PHE A 103 -12.28 -7.15 -2.91
C PHE A 103 -11.00 -7.04 -3.73
N GLU A 104 -11.01 -7.55 -4.98
CA GLU A 104 -9.87 -7.48 -5.89
C GLU A 104 -9.45 -6.03 -6.17
N THR A 105 -10.44 -5.14 -6.37
CA THR A 105 -10.19 -3.72 -6.64
C THR A 105 -9.70 -2.95 -5.40
N VAL A 106 -10.27 -3.23 -4.24
CA VAL A 106 -9.75 -2.69 -2.96
C VAL A 106 -8.32 -3.15 -2.75
N SER A 107 -8.05 -4.45 -2.93
CA SER A 107 -6.69 -4.99 -2.88
C SER A 107 -5.77 -4.30 -3.88
N GLY A 108 -6.27 -4.00 -5.07
CA GLY A 108 -5.55 -3.23 -6.10
C GLY A 108 -5.17 -1.84 -5.63
N PHE A 109 -6.15 -1.00 -5.31
CA PHE A 109 -5.90 0.39 -4.91
C PHE A 109 -5.14 0.50 -3.58
N THR A 110 -5.42 -0.36 -2.59
CA THR A 110 -4.70 -0.36 -1.32
C THR A 110 -3.32 -1.01 -1.41
N THR A 111 -2.94 -1.46 -2.60
CA THR A 111 -1.65 -2.12 -2.87
C THR A 111 -1.39 -3.32 -1.95
N THR A 112 -2.44 -4.09 -1.68
CA THR A 112 -2.38 -5.26 -0.79
C THR A 112 -1.89 -6.51 -1.53
N GLY A 113 -2.32 -6.72 -2.79
CA GLY A 113 -1.96 -7.90 -3.55
C GLY A 113 -2.71 -9.20 -3.17
N ALA A 114 -3.69 -9.12 -2.28
CA ALA A 114 -4.58 -10.24 -1.98
C ALA A 114 -5.51 -10.49 -3.17
N THR A 115 -5.56 -11.71 -3.70
CA THR A 115 -6.37 -12.06 -4.87
C THR A 115 -7.40 -13.13 -4.56
N LEU A 116 -8.54 -13.04 -5.24
CA LEU A 116 -9.58 -14.06 -5.27
C LEU A 116 -9.46 -14.99 -6.49
N LEU A 117 -8.66 -14.58 -7.47
CA LEU A 117 -8.52 -15.30 -8.71
C LEU A 117 -7.81 -16.63 -8.47
N GLN A 118 -8.41 -17.72 -8.94
CA GLN A 118 -7.78 -19.04 -8.94
C GLN A 118 -6.81 -19.18 -10.10
N ASP A 119 -7.10 -18.51 -11.22
CA ASP A 119 -6.26 -18.47 -12.41
C ASP A 119 -6.16 -17.02 -12.91
N VAL A 120 -5.03 -16.38 -12.62
CA VAL A 120 -4.77 -15.00 -13.06
C VAL A 120 -4.38 -14.95 -14.54
N GLU A 121 -3.88 -16.05 -15.11
CA GLU A 121 -3.45 -16.15 -16.51
C GLU A 121 -4.64 -16.19 -17.47
N ALA A 122 -5.82 -16.59 -16.98
CA ALA A 122 -7.07 -16.56 -17.74
C ALA A 122 -7.63 -15.15 -17.97
N LEU A 123 -7.13 -14.13 -17.24
CA LEU A 123 -7.58 -12.75 -17.44
C LEU A 123 -7.12 -12.19 -18.79
N SER A 124 -7.98 -11.38 -19.42
CA SER A 124 -7.60 -10.60 -20.60
C SER A 124 -6.53 -9.55 -20.30
N TYR A 125 -5.77 -9.15 -21.32
CA TYR A 125 -4.69 -8.16 -21.16
C TYR A 125 -5.19 -6.85 -20.54
N SER A 126 -6.32 -6.32 -20.98
CA SER A 126 -6.85 -5.07 -20.44
C SER A 126 -7.23 -5.18 -18.95
N MET A 127 -7.76 -6.32 -18.51
CA MET A 127 -8.11 -6.56 -17.10
C MET A 127 -6.87 -6.76 -16.23
N GLN A 128 -5.85 -7.48 -16.72
CA GLN A 128 -4.55 -7.59 -16.06
C GLN A 128 -3.89 -6.22 -15.90
N PHE A 129 -3.93 -5.40 -16.98
CA PHE A 129 -3.40 -4.04 -16.92
C PHE A 129 -4.12 -3.22 -15.85
N TRP A 130 -5.47 -3.20 -15.84
CA TRP A 130 -6.24 -2.44 -14.87
C TRP A 130 -5.92 -2.87 -13.44
N ARG A 131 -5.86 -4.17 -13.20
CA ARG A 131 -5.51 -4.77 -11.92
C ARG A 131 -4.16 -4.26 -11.38
N CYS A 132 -3.11 -4.29 -12.18
CA CYS A 132 -1.77 -3.84 -11.78
C CYS A 132 -1.63 -2.31 -11.81
N PHE A 133 -2.37 -1.63 -12.69
CA PHE A 133 -2.39 -0.18 -12.75
C PHE A 133 -3.03 0.44 -11.50
N THR A 134 -4.02 -0.23 -10.89
CA THR A 134 -4.55 0.21 -9.59
C THR A 134 -3.48 0.21 -8.50
N HIS A 135 -2.52 -0.73 -8.50
CA HIS A 135 -1.35 -0.68 -7.61
C HIS A 135 -0.49 0.56 -7.83
N TRP A 136 -0.19 0.85 -9.09
CA TRP A 136 0.63 2.02 -9.43
C TRP A 136 -0.02 3.34 -9.00
N ILE A 137 -1.34 3.46 -9.19
CA ILE A 137 -2.14 4.61 -8.74
C ILE A 137 -2.17 4.67 -7.20
N GLY A 138 -2.43 3.52 -6.56
CA GLY A 138 -2.55 3.41 -5.11
C GLY A 138 -1.24 3.65 -4.37
N GLY A 139 -0.09 3.31 -4.97
CA GLY A 139 1.23 3.40 -4.36
C GLY A 139 1.59 4.81 -3.89
N MET A 140 1.37 5.82 -4.72
CA MET A 140 1.63 7.23 -4.37
C MET A 140 0.42 7.96 -3.76
N GLY A 141 -0.72 7.28 -3.58
CA GLY A 141 -1.92 7.90 -3.08
C GLY A 141 -2.60 8.80 -4.11
N ILE A 142 -3.88 8.53 -4.37
CA ILE A 142 -4.62 9.24 -5.41
C ILE A 142 -4.84 10.71 -5.09
N LEU A 143 -4.94 11.07 -3.82
CA LEU A 143 -5.16 12.46 -3.40
C LEU A 143 -3.90 13.32 -3.52
N VAL A 144 -2.73 12.71 -3.47
CA VAL A 144 -1.47 13.35 -3.87
C VAL A 144 -1.54 13.74 -5.34
N PHE A 145 -2.05 12.86 -6.20
CA PHE A 145 -2.26 13.13 -7.62
C PHE A 145 -3.30 14.24 -7.87
N VAL A 146 -4.45 14.19 -7.17
CA VAL A 146 -5.46 15.26 -7.20
C VAL A 146 -4.88 16.60 -6.76
N THR A 147 -3.99 16.59 -5.77
CA THR A 147 -3.30 17.77 -5.29
C THR A 147 -2.40 18.42 -6.33
N ILE A 148 -1.71 17.61 -7.14
CA ILE A 148 -0.85 18.08 -8.23
C ILE A 148 -1.70 18.76 -9.31
N ILE A 149 -2.84 18.15 -9.65
CA ILE A 149 -3.75 18.65 -10.72
C ILE A 149 -4.52 19.89 -10.25
N SER A 150 -4.93 19.95 -8.99
CA SER A 150 -5.70 21.09 -8.44
C SER A 150 -4.84 22.33 -8.22
N ALA A 151 -4.57 23.06 -9.29
CA ALA A 151 -3.60 24.16 -9.39
C ALA A 151 -3.82 25.38 -8.49
N LYS A 152 -4.87 25.47 -7.63
CA LYS A 152 -5.36 26.76 -7.08
C LYS A 152 -5.36 26.93 -5.56
N ALA A 153 -4.79 26.02 -4.73
CA ALA A 153 -4.84 26.22 -3.28
C ALA A 153 -3.60 25.67 -2.53
N PRO A 154 -2.56 26.49 -2.30
CA PRO A 154 -1.31 26.05 -1.64
C PRO A 154 -1.48 25.59 -0.18
N ASP A 155 -2.31 26.27 0.62
CA ASP A 155 -2.44 26.00 2.07
C ASP A 155 -3.41 24.85 2.41
N ARG A 156 -4.33 24.54 1.51
CA ARG A 156 -5.36 23.51 1.70
C ARG A 156 -4.83 22.10 1.57
N THR A 157 -3.77 21.94 0.84
CA THR A 157 -3.15 20.66 0.47
C THR A 157 -2.46 19.98 1.64
N MET A 158 -1.94 20.74 2.61
CA MET A 158 -1.19 20.20 3.75
C MET A 158 -2.02 19.27 4.65
N HIS A 159 -3.31 19.52 4.82
CA HIS A 159 -4.18 18.68 5.66
C HIS A 159 -4.50 17.35 4.99
N ILE A 160 -4.66 17.36 3.66
CA ILE A 160 -4.87 16.13 2.86
C ILE A 160 -3.57 15.32 2.82
N LEU A 161 -2.43 15.96 2.56
CA LEU A 161 -1.12 15.31 2.57
C LEU A 161 -0.79 14.69 3.94
N ARG A 162 -1.08 15.39 5.04
CA ARG A 162 -0.90 14.82 6.38
C ARG A 162 -1.83 13.64 6.67
N ALA A 163 -3.00 13.59 6.03
CA ALA A 163 -3.92 12.47 6.16
C ALA A 163 -3.48 11.23 5.36
N GLU A 164 -2.77 11.43 4.23
CA GLU A 164 -2.26 10.33 3.39
C GLU A 164 -0.83 9.92 3.71
N MET A 165 -0.01 10.82 4.25
CA MET A 165 1.39 10.57 4.58
C MET A 165 1.68 10.97 6.04
N PRO A 166 1.03 10.35 7.02
CA PRO A 166 1.33 10.63 8.42
C PRO A 166 2.71 10.04 8.76
N GLY A 167 3.59 10.89 9.16
CA GLY A 167 4.93 10.51 9.63
C GLY A 167 5.48 11.60 10.55
N PRO A 168 6.41 11.26 11.47
CA PRO A 168 6.94 12.19 12.45
C PRO A 168 7.81 13.31 11.86
N THR A 169 8.14 13.27 10.56
CA THR A 169 9.06 14.22 9.94
C THR A 169 8.56 14.71 8.58
N MET A 170 7.63 15.67 8.60
CA MET A 170 7.53 16.63 7.50
C MET A 170 8.35 17.87 7.87
N ASP A 171 9.65 17.77 7.91
CA ASP A 171 10.50 18.97 7.85
C ASP A 171 10.30 19.61 6.46
N LYS A 172 10.09 20.93 6.46
CA LYS A 172 9.91 21.76 5.27
C LYS A 172 11.16 21.72 4.40
N ILE A 173 11.31 20.67 3.57
CA ILE A 173 12.44 20.55 2.66
C ILE A 173 12.28 21.51 1.47
N VAL A 174 11.03 21.90 1.17
CA VAL A 174 10.71 22.81 0.07
C VAL A 174 9.76 23.91 0.55
N PRO A 175 9.92 25.17 0.12
CA PRO A 175 9.10 26.32 0.56
C PRO A 175 7.60 26.16 0.26
N LYS A 176 7.24 25.37 -0.76
CA LYS A 176 5.86 25.08 -1.15
C LYS A 176 5.61 23.58 -1.13
N ALA A 177 4.66 23.12 -0.32
CA ALA A 177 4.26 21.70 -0.23
C ALA A 177 3.98 21.06 -1.60
N ARG A 178 3.38 21.80 -2.53
CA ARG A 178 3.06 21.34 -3.89
C ARG A 178 4.30 20.98 -4.70
N ASP A 179 5.38 21.74 -4.59
CA ASP A 179 6.60 21.47 -5.34
C ASP A 179 7.32 20.24 -4.79
N GLY A 180 7.27 20.03 -3.46
CA GLY A 180 7.75 18.80 -2.83
C GLY A 180 7.01 17.55 -3.34
N VAL A 181 5.68 17.61 -3.39
CA VAL A 181 4.85 16.50 -3.90
C VAL A 181 5.16 16.17 -5.36
N LYS A 182 5.35 17.19 -6.22
CA LYS A 182 5.73 16.95 -7.63
C LYS A 182 7.07 16.23 -7.77
N ILE A 183 8.05 16.61 -6.94
CA ILE A 183 9.37 15.98 -6.97
C ILE A 183 9.28 14.52 -6.52
N LEU A 184 8.53 14.22 -5.46
CA LEU A 184 8.32 12.86 -5.00
C LEU A 184 7.63 12.00 -6.08
N TYR A 185 6.63 12.58 -6.77
CA TYR A 185 5.96 11.91 -7.88
C TYR A 185 6.90 11.65 -9.07
N LEU A 186 7.76 12.62 -9.39
CA LEU A 186 8.77 12.46 -10.43
C LEU A 186 9.75 11.34 -10.09
N ILE A 187 10.23 11.28 -8.85
CA ILE A 187 11.11 10.20 -8.36
C ILE A 187 10.41 8.84 -8.53
N TYR A 188 9.14 8.74 -8.16
CA TYR A 188 8.34 7.52 -8.32
C TYR A 188 8.27 7.08 -9.79
N ILE A 189 7.95 8.00 -10.70
CA ILE A 189 7.89 7.70 -12.14
C ILE A 189 9.27 7.27 -12.66
N VAL A 190 10.33 7.99 -12.30
CA VAL A 190 11.71 7.67 -12.74
C VAL A 190 12.13 6.29 -12.25
N LEU A 191 11.88 5.95 -10.98
CA LEU A 191 12.19 4.61 -10.46
C LEU A 191 11.39 3.52 -11.17
N THR A 192 10.09 3.75 -11.47
CA THR A 192 9.27 2.81 -12.24
C THR A 192 9.84 2.59 -13.64
N LEU A 193 10.26 3.67 -14.32
CA LEU A 193 10.87 3.57 -15.66
C LEU A 193 12.24 2.89 -15.63
N LEU A 194 13.03 3.10 -14.59
CA LEU A 194 14.32 2.41 -14.42
C LEU A 194 14.11 0.90 -14.20
N GLU A 195 13.12 0.51 -13.40
CA GLU A 195 12.76 -0.90 -13.21
C GLU A 195 12.28 -1.53 -14.52
N PHE A 196 11.37 -0.85 -15.23
CA PHE A 196 10.91 -1.29 -16.54
C PHE A 196 12.07 -1.51 -17.52
N ALA A 197 13.02 -0.55 -17.61
CA ALA A 197 14.20 -0.67 -18.45
C ALA A 197 15.09 -1.85 -18.02
N ALA A 198 15.26 -2.08 -16.71
CA ALA A 198 16.02 -3.21 -16.18
C ALA A 198 15.39 -4.55 -16.56
N PHE A 199 14.05 -4.67 -16.56
CA PHE A 199 13.35 -5.86 -17.04
C PHE A 199 13.56 -6.12 -18.53
N LEU A 200 13.53 -5.07 -19.36
CA LEU A 200 13.80 -5.22 -20.80
C LEU A 200 15.24 -5.69 -21.06
N LEU A 201 16.21 -5.23 -20.27
CA LEU A 201 17.60 -5.69 -20.36
C LEU A 201 17.77 -7.13 -19.85
N ALA A 202 16.83 -7.64 -19.07
CA ALA A 202 16.78 -9.02 -18.59
C ALA A 202 15.90 -9.93 -19.48
N ASP A 203 15.59 -9.51 -20.71
CA ASP A 203 14.78 -10.23 -21.70
C ASP A 203 13.35 -10.57 -21.25
N MET A 204 12.77 -9.80 -20.31
CA MET A 204 11.35 -9.95 -19.95
C MET A 204 10.46 -9.41 -21.08
N PRO A 205 9.35 -10.10 -21.43
CA PRO A 205 8.39 -9.58 -22.40
C PRO A 205 7.91 -8.16 -22.03
N ILE A 206 7.78 -7.27 -23.02
CA ILE A 206 7.46 -5.86 -22.79
C ILE A 206 6.20 -5.66 -21.94
N TYR A 207 5.16 -6.45 -22.21
CA TYR A 207 3.91 -6.34 -21.46
C TYR A 207 4.08 -6.76 -20.00
N ASP A 208 4.77 -7.88 -19.75
CA ASP A 208 5.05 -8.37 -18.40
C ASP A 208 5.94 -7.37 -17.63
N ALA A 209 6.92 -6.77 -18.32
CA ALA A 209 7.79 -5.75 -17.74
C ALA A 209 7.00 -4.50 -17.28
N ILE A 210 6.02 -4.04 -18.07
CA ILE A 210 5.13 -2.92 -17.69
C ILE A 210 4.30 -3.28 -16.47
N ILE A 211 3.68 -4.46 -16.48
CA ILE A 211 2.81 -4.95 -15.41
C ILE A 211 3.58 -5.07 -14.09
N HIS A 212 4.75 -5.72 -14.12
CA HIS A 212 5.55 -5.93 -12.91
C HIS A 212 6.16 -4.62 -12.39
N ALA A 213 6.66 -3.74 -13.27
CA ALA A 213 7.17 -2.43 -12.85
C ALA A 213 6.08 -1.58 -12.16
N MET A 214 4.84 -1.58 -12.66
CA MET A 214 3.73 -0.88 -12.02
C MET A 214 3.38 -1.50 -10.64
N SER A 215 3.35 -2.83 -10.57
CA SER A 215 2.98 -3.55 -9.35
C SER A 215 4.06 -3.44 -8.27
N THR A 216 5.35 -3.53 -8.66
CA THR A 216 6.49 -3.33 -7.72
C THR A 216 6.53 -1.89 -7.23
N ALA A 217 6.40 -0.91 -8.12
CA ALA A 217 6.40 0.50 -7.75
C ALA A 217 5.32 0.84 -6.73
N GLY A 218 4.12 0.29 -6.91
CA GLY A 218 3.03 0.40 -5.95
C GLY A 218 3.25 -0.38 -4.66
N THR A 219 4.22 -1.28 -4.61
CA THR A 219 4.40 -2.30 -3.55
C THR A 219 3.15 -3.16 -3.38
N GLY A 220 2.58 -3.66 -4.51
CA GLY A 220 1.27 -4.31 -4.50
C GLY A 220 1.26 -5.82 -4.74
N GLY A 221 2.20 -6.37 -5.53
CA GLY A 221 2.38 -7.81 -5.68
C GLY A 221 1.49 -8.54 -6.68
N PHE A 222 0.60 -7.86 -7.40
CA PHE A 222 -0.12 -8.48 -8.51
C PHE A 222 0.81 -8.75 -9.70
N GLY A 223 0.76 -9.95 -10.24
CA GLY A 223 1.57 -10.39 -11.38
C GLY A 223 0.73 -11.01 -12.50
N MET A 224 1.42 -11.43 -13.55
CA MET A 224 0.84 -12.09 -14.73
C MET A 224 0.66 -13.58 -14.56
N LEU A 225 1.52 -14.24 -13.77
CA LEU A 225 1.57 -15.69 -13.61
C LEU A 225 0.98 -16.14 -12.28
N ASN A 226 0.34 -17.28 -12.26
CA ASN A 226 -0.13 -17.96 -11.04
C ASN A 226 1.03 -18.30 -10.10
N SER A 227 2.21 -18.55 -10.64
CA SER A 227 3.45 -18.78 -9.90
C SER A 227 4.14 -17.51 -9.41
N SER A 228 3.51 -16.33 -9.57
CA SER A 228 4.11 -15.02 -9.26
C SER A 228 5.48 -14.85 -9.95
N MET A 229 6.53 -14.48 -9.22
CA MET A 229 7.88 -14.31 -9.80
C MET A 229 8.66 -15.61 -9.97
N ALA A 230 8.17 -16.75 -9.46
CA ALA A 230 8.86 -18.04 -9.61
C ALA A 230 8.99 -18.49 -11.08
N GLY A 231 8.05 -18.09 -11.96
CA GLY A 231 8.08 -18.40 -13.39
C GLY A 231 9.08 -17.61 -14.23
N TYR A 232 9.70 -16.55 -13.66
CA TYR A 232 10.65 -15.69 -14.37
C TYR A 232 12.10 -16.03 -14.06
N ALA A 233 13.01 -15.61 -14.95
CA ALA A 233 14.45 -15.84 -14.80
C ALA A 233 14.99 -15.29 -13.47
N PRO A 234 16.03 -15.92 -12.87
CA PRO A 234 16.63 -15.47 -11.62
C PRO A 234 17.07 -14.00 -11.62
N VAL A 235 17.51 -13.47 -12.77
CA VAL A 235 17.89 -12.06 -12.92
C VAL A 235 16.69 -11.15 -12.72
N CYS A 236 15.53 -11.47 -13.27
CA CYS A 236 14.29 -10.72 -13.06
C CYS A 236 13.87 -10.73 -11.58
N GLN A 237 14.03 -11.87 -10.90
CA GLN A 237 13.75 -11.97 -9.46
C GLN A 237 14.65 -11.05 -8.63
N TRP A 238 15.95 -10.96 -8.95
CA TRP A 238 16.87 -10.02 -8.29
C TRP A 238 16.50 -8.57 -8.56
N ILE A 239 16.11 -8.22 -9.78
CA ILE A 239 15.65 -6.86 -10.14
C ILE A 239 14.45 -6.49 -9.28
N VAL A 240 13.41 -7.33 -9.25
CA VAL A 240 12.22 -7.08 -8.42
C VAL A 240 12.59 -6.93 -6.95
N ALA A 241 13.41 -7.86 -6.40
CA ALA A 241 13.81 -7.83 -5.00
C ALA A 241 14.52 -6.51 -4.63
N PHE A 242 15.41 -6.04 -5.49
CA PHE A 242 16.10 -4.77 -5.31
C PHE A 242 15.15 -3.57 -5.37
N PHE A 243 14.25 -3.52 -6.37
CA PHE A 243 13.30 -2.43 -6.51
C PHE A 243 12.23 -2.42 -5.42
N MET A 244 11.78 -3.59 -4.91
CA MET A 244 10.92 -3.68 -3.73
C MET A 244 11.55 -2.97 -2.51
N VAL A 245 12.86 -3.17 -2.29
CA VAL A 245 13.59 -2.47 -1.22
C VAL A 245 13.65 -0.96 -1.51
N LEU A 246 13.93 -0.54 -2.74
CA LEU A 246 13.99 0.89 -3.12
C LEU A 246 12.67 1.60 -2.91
N PHE A 247 11.54 1.01 -3.34
CA PHE A 247 10.22 1.60 -3.17
C PHE A 247 9.75 1.62 -1.71
N ALA A 248 10.30 0.75 -0.86
CA ALA A 248 10.05 0.75 0.58
C ALA A 248 10.92 1.75 1.37
N ILE A 249 11.89 2.42 0.75
CA ILE A 249 12.70 3.49 1.35
C ILE A 249 11.91 4.80 1.33
N ASN A 250 12.19 5.67 2.31
CA ASN A 250 11.61 7.01 2.39
C ASN A 250 12.01 7.84 1.15
N PHE A 251 11.02 8.28 0.36
CA PHE A 251 11.25 9.04 -0.88
C PHE A 251 11.98 10.37 -0.66
N ASN A 252 11.90 10.97 0.54
CA ASN A 252 12.67 12.16 0.87
C ASN A 252 14.19 11.90 0.86
N LEU A 253 14.65 10.66 1.09
CA LEU A 253 16.07 10.34 1.03
C LEU A 253 16.58 10.39 -0.41
N PHE A 254 15.78 9.95 -1.40
CA PHE A 254 16.13 10.12 -2.81
C PHE A 254 16.23 11.60 -3.20
N PHE A 255 15.31 12.43 -2.70
CA PHE A 255 15.38 13.88 -2.90
C PHE A 255 16.68 14.45 -2.32
N LEU A 256 17.09 14.06 -1.11
CA LEU A 256 18.37 14.49 -0.51
C LEU A 256 19.57 14.06 -1.35
N ILE A 257 19.54 12.85 -1.92
CA ILE A 257 20.60 12.35 -2.81
C ILE A 257 20.69 13.22 -4.07
N ILE A 258 19.56 13.54 -4.71
CA ILE A 258 19.50 14.42 -5.90
C ILE A 258 20.04 15.82 -5.58
N MET A 259 19.80 16.32 -4.36
CA MET A 259 20.32 17.60 -3.88
C MET A 259 21.81 17.55 -3.46
N GLY A 260 22.51 16.44 -3.69
CA GLY A 260 23.92 16.27 -3.34
C GLY A 260 24.19 15.95 -1.87
N GLN A 261 23.15 15.79 -1.05
CA GLN A 261 23.26 15.48 0.39
C GLN A 261 23.24 13.97 0.67
N TRP A 262 23.91 13.18 -0.19
CA TRP A 262 23.89 11.72 -0.11
C TRP A 262 24.42 11.17 1.22
N ARG A 263 25.40 11.84 1.87
CA ARG A 263 25.92 11.45 3.18
C ARG A 263 24.87 11.54 4.28
N THR A 264 24.02 12.56 4.24
CA THR A 264 22.90 12.74 5.18
C THR A 264 21.85 11.66 4.95
N ALA A 265 21.51 11.38 3.71
CA ALA A 265 20.54 10.33 3.34
C ALA A 265 20.99 8.95 3.83
N LEU A 266 22.25 8.56 3.57
CA LEU A 266 22.78 7.25 3.99
C LEU A 266 23.01 7.11 5.50
N ARG A 267 23.05 8.20 6.26
CA ARG A 267 23.14 8.20 7.72
C ARG A 267 21.79 8.22 8.42
N SER A 268 20.69 8.15 7.71
CA SER A 268 19.36 8.06 8.29
C SER A 268 19.25 6.79 9.16
N HIS A 269 18.88 6.98 10.41
CA HIS A 269 18.71 5.87 11.35
C HIS A 269 17.57 4.92 10.94
N GLU A 270 16.51 5.47 10.34
CA GLU A 270 15.40 4.67 9.81
C GLU A 270 15.88 3.76 8.68
N LEU A 271 16.63 4.29 7.72
CA LEU A 271 17.20 3.52 6.61
C LEU A 271 18.13 2.41 7.11
N ILE A 272 19.05 2.75 8.03
CA ILE A 272 19.99 1.77 8.58
C ILE A 272 19.25 0.65 9.31
N CYS A 273 18.24 0.98 10.13
CA CYS A 273 17.42 0.01 10.83
C CYS A 273 16.68 -0.90 9.84
N PHE A 274 16.03 -0.33 8.81
CA PHE A 274 15.31 -1.06 7.78
C PHE A 274 16.21 -2.05 7.03
N LEU A 275 17.36 -1.59 6.54
CA LEU A 275 18.32 -2.45 5.81
C LEU A 275 18.94 -3.52 6.74
N SER A 276 19.19 -3.19 8.01
CA SER A 276 19.70 -4.15 8.98
C SER A 276 18.72 -5.29 9.22
N ILE A 277 17.42 -4.99 9.33
CA ILE A 277 16.37 -6.03 9.46
C ILE A 277 16.37 -6.94 8.24
N ILE A 278 16.43 -6.39 7.03
CA ILE A 278 16.47 -7.17 5.79
C ILE A 278 17.70 -8.09 5.77
N VAL A 279 18.89 -7.56 6.02
CA VAL A 279 20.13 -8.34 5.96
C VAL A 279 20.14 -9.45 7.01
N VAL A 280 19.77 -9.15 8.26
CA VAL A 280 19.77 -10.12 9.35
C VAL A 280 18.71 -11.22 9.10
N ALA A 281 17.48 -10.83 8.76
CA ALA A 281 16.41 -11.80 8.52
C ALA A 281 16.73 -12.69 7.29
N SER A 282 17.19 -12.09 6.19
CA SER A 282 17.59 -12.85 4.99
C SER A 282 18.76 -13.80 5.28
N GLY A 283 19.76 -13.36 6.05
CA GLY A 283 20.90 -14.19 6.42
C GLY A 283 20.51 -15.42 7.25
N ILE A 284 19.65 -15.21 8.27
CA ILE A 284 19.15 -16.32 9.12
C ILE A 284 18.31 -17.31 8.31
N ILE A 285 17.39 -16.80 7.48
CA ILE A 285 16.54 -17.63 6.62
C ILE A 285 17.41 -18.38 5.59
N ALA A 286 18.34 -17.70 4.92
CA ALA A 286 19.23 -18.34 3.93
C ALA A 286 20.01 -19.52 4.53
N PHE A 287 20.58 -19.32 5.72
CA PHE A 287 21.26 -20.41 6.43
C PHE A 287 20.32 -21.57 6.76
N ASN A 288 19.10 -21.28 7.18
CA ASN A 288 18.12 -22.28 7.59
C ASN A 288 17.55 -23.09 6.41
N ILE A 289 17.39 -22.46 5.22
CA ILE A 289 16.85 -23.13 4.01
C ILE A 289 17.94 -23.62 3.05
N ALA A 290 19.23 -23.37 3.30
CA ALA A 290 20.33 -23.83 2.47
C ALA A 290 20.34 -25.36 2.20
N PRO A 291 19.98 -26.24 3.18
CA PRO A 291 19.86 -27.66 2.91
C PRO A 291 18.77 -28.05 1.89
N MET A 292 17.75 -27.18 1.70
CA MET A 292 16.62 -27.44 0.78
C MET A 292 16.91 -26.99 -0.65
N TYR A 293 17.58 -25.84 -0.83
CA TYR A 293 17.73 -25.17 -2.13
C TYR A 293 19.19 -25.06 -2.59
N GLY A 294 20.17 -25.36 -1.72
CA GLY A 294 21.56 -25.01 -1.96
C GLY A 294 21.87 -23.53 -1.65
N ALA A 295 23.14 -23.19 -1.48
CA ALA A 295 23.52 -21.88 -0.94
C ALA A 295 23.09 -20.69 -1.83
N GLY A 296 23.23 -20.79 -3.16
CA GLY A 296 22.91 -19.70 -4.08
C GLY A 296 21.42 -19.39 -4.13
N ASP A 297 20.60 -20.41 -4.31
CA ASP A 297 19.14 -20.25 -4.40
C ASP A 297 18.53 -19.92 -3.04
N ALA A 298 19.09 -20.44 -1.94
CA ALA A 298 18.69 -20.10 -0.60
C ALA A 298 18.86 -18.59 -0.31
N VAL A 299 19.99 -17.98 -0.73
CA VAL A 299 20.20 -16.53 -0.60
C VAL A 299 19.20 -15.76 -1.46
N ARG A 300 18.95 -16.19 -2.69
CA ARG A 300 17.99 -15.54 -3.58
C ARG A 300 16.58 -15.59 -3.00
N HIS A 301 16.07 -16.77 -2.65
CA HIS A 301 14.72 -16.92 -2.13
C HIS A 301 14.52 -16.23 -0.78
N SER A 302 15.50 -16.30 0.12
CA SER A 302 15.41 -15.64 1.42
C SER A 302 15.38 -14.12 1.29
N PHE A 303 16.31 -13.53 0.50
CA PHE A 303 16.35 -12.09 0.28
C PHE A 303 15.07 -11.59 -0.42
N PHE A 304 14.61 -12.33 -1.45
CA PHE A 304 13.39 -11.99 -2.17
C PHE A 304 12.17 -11.99 -1.24
N GLN A 305 11.96 -13.05 -0.45
CA GLN A 305 10.79 -13.15 0.43
C GLN A 305 10.84 -12.14 1.57
N VAL A 306 11.99 -11.91 2.17
CA VAL A 306 12.15 -10.86 3.19
C VAL A 306 11.86 -9.49 2.59
N ALA A 307 12.42 -9.17 1.42
CA ALA A 307 12.14 -7.92 0.72
C ALA A 307 10.65 -7.78 0.37
N ALA A 308 10.01 -8.84 -0.14
CA ALA A 308 8.60 -8.85 -0.51
C ALA A 308 7.66 -8.60 0.68
N ILE A 309 7.95 -9.22 1.82
CA ILE A 309 7.11 -9.08 3.02
C ILE A 309 7.31 -7.74 3.72
N ILE A 310 8.56 -7.31 3.97
CA ILE A 310 8.82 -6.06 4.70
C ILE A 310 8.50 -4.81 3.87
N SER A 311 8.60 -4.90 2.54
CA SER A 311 8.13 -3.84 1.64
C SER A 311 6.62 -3.85 1.45
N THR A 312 5.94 -4.85 2.01
CA THR A 312 4.50 -5.10 1.82
C THR A 312 4.09 -5.30 0.35
N THR A 313 5.02 -5.79 -0.50
CA THR A 313 4.74 -6.04 -1.92
C THR A 313 4.03 -7.39 -2.13
N GLY A 314 4.47 -8.45 -1.43
CA GLY A 314 3.79 -9.74 -1.47
C GLY A 314 4.07 -10.63 -2.69
N PHE A 315 5.02 -10.31 -3.56
CA PHE A 315 5.49 -11.24 -4.58
C PHE A 315 6.15 -12.47 -3.98
N ALA A 316 6.16 -13.58 -4.72
CA ALA A 316 6.76 -14.83 -4.26
C ALA A 316 7.64 -15.50 -5.35
N THR A 317 8.74 -16.08 -4.90
CA THR A 317 9.61 -16.97 -5.71
C THR A 317 9.60 -18.39 -5.19
N ALA A 318 9.10 -18.61 -3.98
CA ALA A 318 8.95 -19.91 -3.33
C ALA A 318 7.84 -19.82 -2.28
N ASP A 319 7.23 -20.96 -1.97
CA ASP A 319 6.24 -21.04 -0.89
C ASP A 319 6.94 -21.20 0.47
N TYR A 320 7.00 -20.10 1.22
CA TYR A 320 7.63 -20.08 2.54
C TYR A 320 6.87 -20.90 3.60
N THR A 321 5.64 -21.34 3.32
CA THR A 321 4.90 -22.20 4.26
C THR A 321 5.48 -23.62 4.33
N THR A 322 6.31 -24.00 3.35
CA THR A 322 7.06 -25.26 3.33
C THR A 322 8.42 -25.17 4.02
N TRP A 323 8.86 -23.98 4.43
CA TRP A 323 10.15 -23.75 5.05
C TRP A 323 10.20 -24.23 6.50
N PRO A 324 11.39 -24.42 7.09
CA PRO A 324 11.51 -24.75 8.49
C PRO A 324 10.87 -23.70 9.43
N GLY A 325 10.38 -24.13 10.59
CA GLY A 325 9.60 -23.30 11.52
C GLY A 325 10.24 -21.98 11.92
N LEU A 326 11.58 -21.93 12.05
CA LEU A 326 12.29 -20.67 12.33
C LEU A 326 12.11 -19.66 11.20
N SER A 327 12.25 -20.08 9.96
CA SER A 327 12.07 -19.23 8.78
C SER A 327 10.62 -18.75 8.66
N GLN A 328 9.63 -19.62 8.88
CA GLN A 328 8.21 -19.25 8.92
C GLN A 328 7.94 -18.23 10.05
N GLY A 329 8.51 -18.43 11.24
CA GLY A 329 8.36 -17.53 12.38
C GLY A 329 8.93 -16.13 12.08
N ILE A 330 10.09 -16.03 11.42
CA ILE A 330 10.66 -14.75 11.00
C ILE A 330 9.73 -14.06 9.99
N ILE A 331 9.27 -14.76 8.95
CA ILE A 331 8.33 -14.22 7.97
C ILE A 331 7.05 -13.75 8.67
N PHE A 332 6.49 -14.54 9.59
CA PHE A 332 5.29 -14.15 10.36
C PHE A 332 5.49 -12.86 11.15
N VAL A 333 6.63 -12.69 11.81
CA VAL A 333 6.95 -11.43 12.52
C VAL A 333 7.11 -10.26 11.56
N LEU A 334 7.72 -10.48 10.39
CA LEU A 334 7.87 -9.45 9.36
C LEU A 334 6.53 -8.98 8.78
N LEU A 335 5.45 -9.78 8.82
CA LEU A 335 4.11 -9.38 8.38
C LEU A 335 3.56 -8.16 9.14
N PHE A 336 4.02 -7.91 10.37
CA PHE A 336 3.63 -6.73 11.16
C PHE A 336 4.43 -5.47 10.77
N LEU A 337 5.61 -5.64 10.21
CA LEU A 337 6.51 -4.55 9.87
C LEU A 337 6.23 -4.08 8.44
N GLY A 338 6.36 -2.79 8.23
CA GLY A 338 6.27 -2.18 6.90
C GLY A 338 7.59 -1.50 6.51
N GLY A 339 7.57 -0.78 5.39
CA GLY A 339 8.72 0.01 4.95
C GLY A 339 8.96 1.27 5.79
N CYS A 340 9.85 2.13 5.30
CA CYS A 340 10.14 3.42 5.90
C CYS A 340 8.95 4.38 5.79
N SER A 341 8.90 5.35 6.68
CA SER A 341 7.93 6.45 6.62
C SER A 341 8.09 7.25 5.32
N GLY A 342 6.98 7.58 4.66
CA GLY A 342 7.04 8.29 3.37
C GLY A 342 7.52 7.42 2.20
N SER A 343 7.35 6.10 2.28
CA SER A 343 7.46 5.14 1.19
C SER A 343 6.08 4.69 0.70
N THR A 344 6.03 3.91 -0.39
CA THR A 344 4.79 3.32 -0.91
C THR A 344 4.29 2.13 -0.08
N ALA A 345 5.15 1.52 0.75
CA ALA A 345 4.83 0.35 1.56
C ALA A 345 3.69 0.61 2.57
N GLY A 346 2.93 -0.43 2.90
CA GLY A 346 1.93 -0.46 3.98
C GLY A 346 2.53 -0.78 5.37
N GLY A 347 1.75 -1.41 6.23
CA GLY A 347 2.16 -1.94 7.52
C GLY A 347 2.60 -0.93 8.57
N LEU A 348 3.11 -1.42 9.69
CA LEU A 348 3.65 -0.58 10.76
C LEU A 348 5.02 -0.06 10.37
N LYS A 349 5.10 1.25 10.10
CA LYS A 349 6.32 1.92 9.63
C LYS A 349 7.50 1.75 10.60
N ILE A 350 8.71 1.54 10.06
CA ILE A 350 9.94 1.35 10.85
C ILE A 350 10.18 2.53 11.81
N SER A 351 9.89 3.76 11.41
CA SER A 351 9.99 4.94 12.28
C SER A 351 9.17 4.80 13.56
N ARG A 352 7.93 4.27 13.46
CA ARG A 352 7.08 4.04 14.63
C ARG A 352 7.63 2.93 15.52
N VAL A 353 8.13 1.84 14.93
CA VAL A 353 8.77 0.76 15.67
C VAL A 353 9.98 1.27 16.46
N MET A 354 10.80 2.11 15.84
CA MET A 354 11.95 2.74 16.51
C MET A 354 11.52 3.67 17.66
N LEU A 355 10.46 4.47 17.46
CA LEU A 355 9.93 5.35 18.52
C LEU A 355 9.35 4.56 19.68
N LEU A 356 8.61 3.47 19.41
CA LEU A 356 8.07 2.58 20.42
C LEU A 356 9.20 1.91 21.23
N ALA A 357 10.23 1.38 20.58
CA ALA A 357 11.37 0.77 21.23
C ALA A 357 12.12 1.77 22.13
N GLN A 358 12.29 3.01 21.66
CA GLN A 358 12.92 4.07 22.49
C GLN A 358 12.02 4.52 23.65
N SER A 359 10.70 4.56 23.45
CA SER A 359 9.74 4.86 24.51
C SER A 359 9.78 3.80 25.62
N ILE A 360 9.74 2.51 25.25
CA ILE A 360 9.88 1.40 26.19
C ILE A 360 11.20 1.51 26.97
N ARG A 361 12.31 1.74 26.26
CA ARG A 361 13.63 1.89 26.90
C ARG A 361 13.68 3.08 27.83
N ARG A 362 13.01 4.19 27.52
CA ARG A 362 12.91 5.36 28.41
C ARG A 362 12.13 5.02 29.68
N GLU A 363 10.95 4.38 29.53
CA GLU A 363 10.13 3.99 30.69
C GLU A 363 10.87 3.01 31.62
N MET A 364 11.54 1.99 31.06
CA MET A 364 12.37 1.08 31.83
C MET A 364 13.46 1.83 32.63
N GLN A 365 14.10 2.81 32.00
CA GLN A 365 15.12 3.62 32.66
C GLN A 365 14.54 4.55 33.75
N HIS A 366 13.34 5.09 33.51
CA HIS A 366 12.66 5.90 34.51
C HIS A 366 12.27 5.09 35.76
N VAL A 367 11.84 3.83 35.58
CA VAL A 367 11.58 2.92 36.70
C VAL A 367 12.87 2.64 37.49
N LEU A 368 13.99 2.42 36.80
CA LEU A 368 15.29 2.15 37.45
C LEU A 368 15.93 3.40 38.06
N HIS A 369 15.74 4.53 37.42
CA HIS A 369 16.32 5.82 37.80
C HIS A 369 15.28 6.95 37.72
N PRO A 370 14.39 7.11 38.74
CA PRO A 370 13.26 8.05 38.68
C PRO A 370 13.62 9.51 38.47
N ARG A 371 14.88 9.90 38.76
CA ARG A 371 15.39 11.27 38.50
C ARG A 371 15.98 11.46 37.12
N SER A 372 16.00 10.41 36.27
CA SER A 372 16.57 10.49 34.92
C SER A 372 15.62 11.22 33.99
N THR A 373 16.10 12.26 33.28
CA THR A 373 15.37 13.04 32.28
C THR A 373 15.78 12.65 30.86
N ARG A 374 15.65 11.34 30.50
CA ARG A 374 16.02 10.90 29.16
C ARG A 374 15.01 11.34 28.11
N VAL A 375 15.52 11.96 27.03
CA VAL A 375 14.72 12.44 25.90
C VAL A 375 14.79 11.44 24.76
N VAL A 376 13.62 11.10 24.19
CA VAL A 376 13.51 10.32 22.96
C VAL A 376 13.98 11.17 21.79
N ARG A 377 14.85 10.60 20.92
CA ARG A 377 15.39 11.28 19.74
C ARG A 377 15.13 10.45 18.51
N PHE A 378 14.71 11.11 17.44
CA PHE A 378 14.56 10.52 16.10
C PHE A 378 15.34 11.38 15.11
N GLU A 379 16.18 10.76 14.27
CA GLU A 379 17.09 11.45 13.34
C GLU A 379 17.87 12.59 14.01
N ASN A 380 18.44 12.31 15.21
CA ASN A 380 19.17 13.24 16.06
C ASN A 380 18.37 14.44 16.60
N LYS A 381 17.08 14.54 16.32
CA LYS A 381 16.18 15.59 16.84
C LYS A 381 15.38 15.08 18.03
N LYS A 382 15.15 15.98 19.01
CA LYS A 382 14.23 15.70 20.13
C LYS A 382 12.81 15.52 19.58
N VAL A 383 12.14 14.44 20.01
CA VAL A 383 10.73 14.18 19.67
C VAL A 383 9.84 14.73 20.76
N ASP A 384 8.80 15.44 20.37
CA ASP A 384 7.80 15.96 21.31
C ASP A 384 6.98 14.83 21.95
N GLU A 385 6.63 14.99 23.23
CA GLU A 385 5.81 14.01 23.97
C GLU A 385 4.45 13.75 23.29
N ALA A 386 3.86 14.74 22.65
CA ALA A 386 2.63 14.57 21.88
C ALA A 386 2.77 13.56 20.73
N VAL A 387 3.92 13.53 20.06
CA VAL A 387 4.21 12.58 18.98
C VAL A 387 4.39 11.17 19.54
N ILE A 388 5.08 11.04 20.68
CA ILE A 388 5.29 9.74 21.35
C ILE A 388 3.94 9.17 21.81
N ASN A 389 3.11 9.97 22.46
CA ASN A 389 1.79 9.57 22.91
C ASN A 389 0.87 9.21 21.74
N SER A 390 0.94 9.95 20.63
CA SER A 390 0.22 9.62 19.40
C SER A 390 0.68 8.27 18.81
N CYS A 391 1.98 7.98 18.84
CA CYS A 391 2.54 6.72 18.37
C CYS A 391 2.07 5.54 19.24
N ASN A 392 2.07 5.69 20.56
CA ASN A 392 1.57 4.67 21.50
C ASN A 392 0.08 4.42 21.31
N THR A 393 -0.73 5.48 21.17
CA THR A 393 -2.17 5.38 20.88
C THR A 393 -2.44 4.68 19.55
N TYR A 394 -1.68 5.03 18.50
CA TYR A 394 -1.77 4.37 17.21
C TYR A 394 -1.48 2.87 17.32
N PHE A 395 -0.40 2.49 18.02
CA PHE A 395 -0.04 1.08 18.20
C PHE A 395 -1.11 0.30 18.96
N THR A 396 -1.67 0.88 20.01
CA THR A 396 -2.79 0.26 20.77
C THR A 396 -3.99 0.05 19.85
N LEU A 397 -4.37 1.09 19.07
CA LEU A 397 -5.49 1.01 18.13
C LEU A 397 -5.22 0.00 17.02
N TYR A 398 -3.98 -0.07 16.52
CA TYR A 398 -3.52 -1.04 15.52
C TYR A 398 -3.76 -2.49 16.00
N ILE A 399 -3.34 -2.83 17.22
CA ILE A 399 -3.55 -4.17 17.77
C ILE A 399 -5.05 -4.46 17.98
N VAL A 400 -5.82 -3.50 18.51
CA VAL A 400 -7.28 -3.64 18.69
C VAL A 400 -7.97 -3.87 17.34
N CYS A 401 -7.63 -3.12 16.29
CA CYS A 401 -8.21 -3.32 14.96
C CYS A 401 -7.91 -4.73 14.41
N ILE A 402 -6.67 -5.21 14.49
CA ILE A 402 -6.31 -6.57 14.06
C ILE A 402 -7.12 -7.61 14.84
N ALA A 403 -7.23 -7.46 16.17
CA ALA A 403 -7.99 -8.38 17.01
C ALA A 403 -9.48 -8.40 16.63
N VAL A 404 -10.08 -7.25 16.39
CA VAL A 404 -11.48 -7.14 15.96
C VAL A 404 -11.69 -7.78 14.59
N ILE A 405 -10.84 -7.46 13.60
CA ILE A 405 -10.92 -8.04 12.25
C ILE A 405 -10.78 -9.56 12.34
N PHE A 406 -9.79 -10.05 13.09
CA PHE A 406 -9.57 -11.47 13.29
C PHE A 406 -10.82 -12.14 13.89
N LEU A 407 -11.42 -11.60 14.95
CA LEU A 407 -12.65 -12.15 15.55
C LEU A 407 -13.83 -12.16 14.57
N LEU A 408 -13.96 -11.12 13.73
CA LEU A 408 -15.03 -11.03 12.74
C LEU A 408 -14.93 -12.09 11.63
N ILE A 409 -13.72 -12.60 11.34
CA ILE A 409 -13.52 -13.66 10.33
C ILE A 409 -13.28 -15.04 10.94
N CYS A 410 -13.20 -15.17 12.27
CA CYS A 410 -12.96 -16.45 12.96
C CYS A 410 -14.06 -17.50 12.78
N TRP A 411 -15.24 -17.12 12.30
CA TRP A 411 -16.32 -18.06 12.01
C TRP A 411 -16.10 -18.85 10.71
N GLU A 412 -15.11 -18.47 9.91
CA GLU A 412 -14.69 -19.24 8.73
C GLU A 412 -14.09 -20.59 9.14
N PRO A 413 -14.35 -21.65 8.39
CA PRO A 413 -13.94 -23.02 8.76
C PRO A 413 -12.44 -23.28 8.58
N PHE A 414 -11.63 -22.22 8.52
CA PHE A 414 -10.16 -22.30 8.34
C PHE A 414 -9.46 -22.33 9.69
N GLY A 415 -8.27 -22.91 9.73
CA GLY A 415 -7.45 -22.95 10.94
C GLY A 415 -7.07 -21.57 11.46
N LEU A 416 -6.75 -21.48 12.75
CA LEU A 416 -6.34 -20.24 13.44
C LEU A 416 -5.26 -19.47 12.68
N THR A 417 -4.26 -20.19 12.15
CA THR A 417 -3.14 -19.59 11.40
C THR A 417 -3.59 -18.88 10.14
N THR A 418 -4.53 -19.48 9.39
CA THR A 418 -5.11 -18.86 8.19
C THR A 418 -5.87 -17.59 8.53
N ASN A 419 -6.82 -17.67 9.47
CA ASN A 419 -7.65 -16.52 9.83
C ASN A 419 -6.83 -15.38 10.43
N LEU A 420 -5.88 -15.70 11.32
CA LEU A 420 -5.01 -14.70 11.94
C LEU A 420 -4.09 -14.04 10.89
N SER A 421 -3.45 -14.84 10.02
CA SER A 421 -2.59 -14.28 8.99
C SER A 421 -3.41 -13.48 7.96
N ALA A 422 -4.64 -13.89 7.61
CA ALA A 422 -5.53 -13.12 6.73
C ALA A 422 -5.85 -11.72 7.32
N ALA A 423 -6.19 -11.65 8.61
CA ALA A 423 -6.42 -10.38 9.28
C ALA A 423 -5.17 -9.49 9.26
N ILE A 424 -4.00 -10.06 9.58
CA ILE A 424 -2.72 -9.34 9.63
C ILE A 424 -2.31 -8.86 8.25
N THR A 425 -2.30 -9.73 7.24
CA THR A 425 -1.81 -9.40 5.89
C THR A 425 -2.70 -8.41 5.17
N CYS A 426 -4.03 -8.52 5.29
CA CYS A 426 -4.96 -7.55 4.72
C CYS A 426 -4.85 -6.19 5.43
N PHE A 427 -4.71 -6.17 6.76
CA PHE A 427 -4.57 -4.92 7.50
C PHE A 427 -3.22 -4.23 7.24
N ASN A 428 -2.15 -5.00 7.01
CA ASN A 428 -0.81 -4.45 6.71
C ASN A 428 -0.55 -4.26 5.20
N ASN A 429 -1.53 -4.57 4.34
CA ASN A 429 -1.43 -4.46 2.88
C ASN A 429 -0.25 -5.28 2.32
N VAL A 430 -0.11 -6.54 2.72
CA VAL A 430 0.97 -7.46 2.30
C VAL A 430 0.48 -8.47 1.25
N GLY A 431 -0.77 -8.96 1.38
CA GLY A 431 -1.42 -9.91 0.49
C GLY A 431 -1.27 -11.37 0.93
N PRO A 432 -0.18 -12.08 0.62
CA PRO A 432 -0.04 -13.48 0.99
C PRO A 432 0.17 -13.67 2.50
N GLY A 433 -0.34 -14.79 3.03
CA GLY A 433 -0.24 -15.18 4.43
C GLY A 433 0.16 -16.63 4.61
N PHE A 434 -0.50 -17.32 5.52
CA PHE A 434 -0.25 -18.73 5.84
C PHE A 434 -1.52 -19.57 5.61
N GLY A 435 -1.35 -20.85 5.37
CA GLY A 435 -2.45 -21.78 5.08
C GLY A 435 -3.00 -21.60 3.67
N ILE A 436 -4.32 -21.49 3.52
CA ILE A 436 -4.97 -21.38 2.19
C ILE A 436 -4.64 -20.08 1.45
N ILE A 437 -4.14 -19.07 2.14
CA ILE A 437 -3.72 -17.78 1.58
C ILE A 437 -2.17 -17.68 1.48
N SER A 438 -1.49 -18.83 1.40
CA SER A 438 -0.05 -18.91 1.12
C SER A 438 0.29 -18.23 -0.21
N PRO A 439 1.57 -18.04 -0.55
CA PRO A 439 1.99 -17.50 -1.85
C PRO A 439 1.40 -18.18 -3.08
N SER A 440 1.06 -19.46 -2.95
CA SER A 440 0.40 -20.27 -4.00
C SER A 440 -1.13 -20.34 -3.85
N GLY A 441 -1.70 -19.73 -2.81
CA GLY A 441 -3.11 -19.75 -2.48
C GLY A 441 -3.86 -18.47 -2.86
N ASN A 442 -5.15 -18.41 -2.49
CA ASN A 442 -5.98 -17.23 -2.74
C ASN A 442 -7.13 -17.11 -1.71
N TYR A 443 -7.88 -16.00 -1.79
CA TYR A 443 -8.98 -15.68 -0.88
C TYR A 443 -10.37 -16.12 -1.40
N SER A 444 -10.45 -16.92 -2.47
CA SER A 444 -11.75 -17.29 -3.09
C SER A 444 -12.69 -18.04 -2.14
N ALA A 445 -12.12 -18.88 -1.26
CA ALA A 445 -12.87 -19.72 -0.35
C ALA A 445 -13.52 -18.96 0.83
N PHE A 446 -13.14 -17.70 1.09
CA PHE A 446 -13.78 -16.89 2.13
C PHE A 446 -15.20 -16.49 1.74
N SER A 447 -16.09 -16.38 2.73
CA SER A 447 -17.45 -15.93 2.51
C SER A 447 -17.52 -14.46 2.06
N PRO A 448 -18.64 -14.03 1.43
CA PRO A 448 -18.83 -12.63 1.05
C PRO A 448 -18.71 -11.64 2.21
N PHE A 449 -19.16 -12.03 3.41
CA PHE A 449 -19.01 -11.21 4.61
C PHE A 449 -17.55 -11.03 4.99
N SER A 450 -16.76 -12.11 5.07
CA SER A 450 -15.34 -12.04 5.40
C SER A 450 -14.55 -11.26 4.35
N LYS A 451 -14.90 -11.38 3.07
CA LYS A 451 -14.32 -10.57 1.99
C LYS A 451 -14.57 -9.07 2.19
N LEU A 452 -15.77 -8.67 2.61
CA LEU A 452 -16.08 -7.27 2.94
C LEU A 452 -15.33 -6.79 4.17
N VAL A 453 -15.22 -7.61 5.22
CA VAL A 453 -14.44 -7.28 6.43
C VAL A 453 -12.97 -7.10 6.08
N LEU A 454 -12.39 -8.01 5.29
CA LEU A 454 -11.00 -7.93 4.85
C LEU A 454 -10.76 -6.74 3.91
N SER A 455 -11.71 -6.40 3.03
CA SER A 455 -11.65 -5.17 2.22
C SER A 455 -11.63 -3.91 3.11
N GLY A 456 -12.45 -3.89 4.15
CA GLY A 456 -12.40 -2.83 5.17
C GLY A 456 -11.06 -2.78 5.91
N ALA A 457 -10.47 -3.96 6.22
CA ALA A 457 -9.15 -4.06 6.82
C ALA A 457 -8.04 -3.47 5.93
N MET A 458 -8.04 -3.78 4.63
CA MET A 458 -7.09 -3.22 3.66
C MET A 458 -7.18 -1.68 3.58
N LEU A 459 -8.39 -1.14 3.57
CA LEU A 459 -8.62 0.31 3.58
C LEU A 459 -8.17 0.95 4.91
N LEU A 460 -8.45 0.31 6.06
CA LEU A 460 -7.99 0.78 7.37
C LEU A 460 -6.46 0.85 7.44
N GLY A 461 -5.78 -0.19 6.97
CA GLY A 461 -4.33 -0.24 6.93
C GLY A 461 -3.74 0.84 6.04
N ARG A 462 -4.20 0.94 4.79
CA ARG A 462 -3.70 1.91 3.81
C ARG A 462 -3.90 3.35 4.23
N LEU A 463 -5.04 3.66 4.85
CA LEU A 463 -5.39 5.00 5.33
C LEU A 463 -4.87 5.28 6.75
N GLU A 464 -4.03 4.40 7.30
CA GLU A 464 -3.48 4.54 8.65
C GLU A 464 -4.55 4.76 9.73
N ILE A 465 -5.65 4.02 9.65
CA ILE A 465 -6.75 3.88 10.61
C ILE A 465 -7.63 5.14 10.74
N TYR A 466 -7.05 6.31 11.09
CA TYR A 466 -7.81 7.50 11.47
C TYR A 466 -8.80 8.02 10.42
N PRO A 467 -8.48 8.14 9.13
CA PRO A 467 -9.41 8.67 8.14
C PRO A 467 -10.72 7.89 8.08
N LEU A 468 -10.64 6.56 8.07
CA LEU A 468 -11.82 5.71 7.98
C LEU A 468 -12.63 5.71 9.28
N LEU A 469 -11.99 5.63 10.45
CA LEU A 469 -12.68 5.70 11.75
C LEU A 469 -13.38 7.03 11.95
N ILE A 470 -12.73 8.15 11.57
CA ILE A 470 -13.33 9.46 11.65
C ILE A 470 -14.53 9.56 10.68
N ALA A 471 -14.41 9.01 9.47
CA ALA A 471 -15.50 9.03 8.50
C ALA A 471 -16.75 8.24 8.96
N ILE A 472 -16.59 7.18 9.74
CA ILE A 472 -17.69 6.40 10.31
C ILE A 472 -18.30 7.09 11.54
N THR A 473 -17.55 7.94 12.24
CA THR A 473 -18.01 8.55 13.49
C THR A 473 -19.07 9.64 13.25
N PRO A 474 -20.30 9.54 13.84
CA PRO A 474 -21.39 10.52 13.57
C PRO A 474 -21.02 11.96 13.91
N THR A 475 -20.22 12.19 14.96
CA THR A 475 -19.75 13.54 15.36
C THR A 475 -18.86 14.19 14.30
N ALA A 476 -18.27 13.40 13.41
CA ALA A 476 -17.52 13.93 12.28
C ALA A 476 -18.43 14.67 11.30
N TRP A 477 -19.66 14.24 11.13
CA TRP A 477 -20.64 14.78 10.18
C TRP A 477 -21.45 15.96 10.77
N ALA A 478 -21.39 16.20 12.08
CA ALA A 478 -22.10 17.31 12.71
C ALA A 478 -21.61 18.68 12.19
N LYS A 479 -22.56 19.59 11.95
CA LYS A 479 -22.23 20.99 11.61
C LYS A 479 -21.44 21.63 12.76
N ARG A 480 -20.42 22.41 12.44
CA ARG A 480 -19.73 23.27 13.40
C ARG A 480 -20.78 24.25 13.96
N ARG A 481 -21.03 24.21 15.27
CA ARG A 481 -21.73 25.26 15.98
C ARG A 481 -20.80 26.45 16.13
#